data_2c18b6ce4428d603332eb524782d9fed
#
_entry.id   2c18b6ce4428d603332eb524782d9fed
#
_cell.length_a   1.000
_cell.length_b   1.000
_cell.length_c   1.000
_cell.angle_alpha   90.00
_cell.angle_beta   90.00
_cell.angle_gamma   90.00
#
_symmetry.space_group_name_H-M   'P 1'
#
loop_
_entity.id
_entity.type
_entity.pdbx_description
1 polymer ?
#
loop_
_entity_poly.entity_id
_entity_poly.type
_entity_poly.pdbx_seq_one_letter_code
_entity_poly.pdbx_strand_id
1 'polypeptide(L)'
;YTLLSIPADGAQFLVVPEGAAVPTDVPDGVTVLRQPLQNLYLVSTSVMDLFLALDALDCIALSGTRAEGWYLDEARQAMLDGRIAYAGKYSAPDYEQILAANCGLAIENTMIYHTPEVKEQLERFGIPVLVERSSYESGPLARMEWIKFYGILLGKEELAQQVFDRQAERIAPLLDQQSTGKSCAFFSISANNLANVRKGGDYVARMIEMAGADYVFADLTDSGNSLSTMNLPLEDFYAGARDADFLIYNSTIEGVVSTTDELVAKCSLLADFKAVQNGHVWCVAQSFFQQSMEL
;
A
#
# COMPACT_ATOMS: atom_id res chain seq x y z
N TYR A 1 19.74 2.08 20.14
CA TYR A 1 18.30 2.24 20.33
C TYR A 1 17.78 3.27 19.36
N THR A 2 16.66 2.97 18.71
CA THR A 2 16.02 3.91 17.78
C THR A 2 14.54 4.05 18.14
N LEU A 3 14.07 5.29 18.28
CA LEU A 3 12.67 5.58 18.47
C LEU A 3 12.05 5.88 17.09
N LEU A 4 11.10 5.07 16.69
CA LEU A 4 10.29 5.28 15.49
C LEU A 4 8.94 5.86 15.88
N SER A 5 8.46 6.83 15.11
CA SER A 5 7.15 7.46 15.35
C SER A 5 6.34 7.50 14.07
N ILE A 6 5.05 7.19 14.18
CA ILE A 6 4.06 7.35 13.11
C ILE A 6 3.10 8.47 13.55
N PRO A 7 3.33 9.73 13.10
CA PRO A 7 2.57 10.89 13.62
C PRO A 7 1.07 10.80 13.37
N ALA A 8 0.65 10.11 12.32
CA ALA A 8 -0.74 10.06 11.89
C ALA A 8 -1.68 9.34 12.89
N ASP A 9 -1.16 8.43 13.71
CA ASP A 9 -1.90 7.73 14.77
C ASP A 9 -1.25 7.84 16.15
N GLY A 10 -0.11 8.55 16.22
CA GLY A 10 0.63 8.78 17.45
C GLY A 10 1.41 7.55 17.94
N ALA A 11 1.50 6.49 17.13
CA ALA A 11 2.22 5.28 17.51
C ALA A 11 3.72 5.53 17.62
N GLN A 12 4.35 4.96 18.67
CA GLN A 12 5.78 5.04 18.91
C GLN A 12 6.35 3.66 19.22
N PHE A 13 7.49 3.35 18.60
CA PHE A 13 8.17 2.07 18.74
C PHE A 13 9.63 2.30 19.10
N LEU A 14 10.06 1.75 20.26
CA LEU A 14 11.47 1.72 20.64
C LEU A 14 12.10 0.44 20.14
N VAL A 15 12.94 0.54 19.14
CA VAL A 15 13.70 -0.59 18.60
C VAL A 15 14.94 -0.80 19.46
N VAL A 16 15.02 -1.96 20.07
CA VAL A 16 16.14 -2.39 20.93
C VAL A 16 17.01 -3.35 20.13
N PRO A 17 18.28 -3.03 19.89
CA PRO A 17 19.21 -3.90 19.17
C PRO A 17 19.37 -5.27 19.82
N GLU A 18 19.73 -6.27 19.04
CA GLU A 18 20.02 -7.61 19.54
C GLU A 18 21.10 -7.57 20.64
N GLY A 19 20.86 -8.32 21.71
CA GLY A 19 21.75 -8.39 22.85
C GLY A 19 21.74 -7.18 23.78
N ALA A 20 21.04 -6.09 23.44
CA ALA A 20 20.94 -4.92 24.30
C ALA A 20 19.82 -5.08 25.35
N ALA A 21 20.04 -4.50 26.54
CA ALA A 21 19.03 -4.44 27.59
C ALA A 21 17.95 -3.40 27.23
N VAL A 22 16.68 -3.67 27.55
CA VAL A 22 15.64 -2.63 27.43
C VAL A 22 15.92 -1.53 28.46
N PRO A 23 15.88 -0.23 28.06
CA PRO A 23 15.97 0.87 29.00
C PRO A 23 14.89 0.78 30.10
N THR A 24 15.22 1.19 31.30
CA THR A 24 14.30 1.14 32.46
C THR A 24 13.30 2.31 32.47
N ASP A 25 13.56 3.33 31.68
CA ASP A 25 12.84 4.60 31.62
C ASP A 25 12.10 4.79 30.29
N VAL A 26 11.57 3.70 29.72
CA VAL A 26 10.72 3.78 28.51
C VAL A 26 9.41 4.50 28.88
N PRO A 27 9.04 5.58 28.15
CA PRO A 27 7.80 6.30 28.42
C PRO A 27 6.57 5.41 28.22
N ASP A 28 5.49 5.72 28.96
CA ASP A 28 4.19 5.08 28.76
C ASP A 28 3.70 5.29 27.33
N GLY A 29 3.10 4.27 26.73
CA GLY A 29 2.60 4.29 25.36
C GLY A 29 3.64 4.01 24.27
N VAL A 30 4.90 3.86 24.62
CA VAL A 30 5.94 3.42 23.66
C VAL A 30 6.00 1.90 23.62
N THR A 31 5.79 1.33 22.46
CA THR A 31 5.89 -0.11 22.22
C THR A 31 7.35 -0.51 22.04
N VAL A 32 7.84 -1.46 22.85
CA VAL A 32 9.22 -1.97 22.74
C VAL A 32 9.28 -3.11 21.74
N LEU A 33 10.13 -2.97 20.72
CA LEU A 33 10.43 -4.01 19.74
C LEU A 33 11.89 -4.45 19.89
N ARG A 34 12.12 -5.74 20.06
CA ARG A 34 13.47 -6.30 20.24
C ARG A 34 13.93 -6.99 18.97
N GLN A 35 15.12 -6.64 18.50
CA GLN A 35 15.75 -7.35 17.40
C GLN A 35 16.39 -8.67 17.87
N PRO A 36 16.44 -9.72 17.03
CA PRO A 36 15.86 -9.79 15.69
C PRO A 36 14.33 -9.96 15.74
N LEU A 37 13.59 -9.19 14.93
CA LEU A 37 12.16 -9.39 14.76
C LEU A 37 11.93 -10.59 13.82
N GLN A 38 11.16 -11.55 14.28
CA GLN A 38 10.86 -12.79 13.56
C GLN A 38 9.40 -13.19 13.75
N ASN A 39 8.96 -14.14 12.93
CA ASN A 39 7.60 -14.69 12.96
C ASN A 39 6.53 -13.61 12.82
N LEU A 40 6.74 -12.68 11.88
CA LEU A 40 5.84 -11.57 11.68
C LEU A 40 4.51 -12.05 11.09
N TYR A 41 3.40 -11.43 11.53
CA TYR A 41 2.09 -11.55 10.90
C TYR A 41 1.86 -10.34 9.99
N LEU A 42 1.91 -10.55 8.67
CA LEU A 42 1.80 -9.50 7.67
C LEU A 42 0.40 -9.47 7.07
N VAL A 43 -0.33 -8.41 7.33
CA VAL A 43 -1.69 -8.15 6.81
C VAL A 43 -1.68 -7.07 5.73
N SER A 44 -0.80 -6.06 5.86
CA SER A 44 -0.66 -5.02 4.84
C SER A 44 0.10 -5.54 3.62
N THR A 45 -0.59 -5.66 2.48
CA THR A 45 -0.02 -6.24 1.26
C THR A 45 1.05 -5.36 0.61
N SER A 46 1.00 -4.04 0.83
CA SER A 46 1.99 -3.10 0.32
C SER A 46 3.40 -3.26 0.94
N VAL A 47 3.48 -3.91 2.10
CA VAL A 47 4.74 -4.08 2.84
C VAL A 47 5.56 -5.25 2.32
N MET A 48 4.91 -6.24 1.70
CA MET A 48 5.60 -7.46 1.24
C MET A 48 6.78 -7.13 0.31
N ASP A 49 6.58 -6.22 -0.64
CA ASP A 49 7.62 -5.82 -1.60
C ASP A 49 8.80 -5.10 -0.92
N LEU A 50 8.53 -4.33 0.14
CA LEU A 50 9.59 -3.72 0.97
C LEU A 50 10.43 -4.79 1.69
N PHE A 51 9.79 -5.86 2.17
CA PHE A 51 10.50 -6.98 2.80
C PHE A 51 11.30 -7.80 1.78
N LEU A 52 10.78 -7.99 0.57
CA LEU A 52 11.53 -8.61 -0.53
C LEU A 52 12.75 -7.78 -0.90
N ALA A 53 12.60 -6.45 -1.04
CA ALA A 53 13.69 -5.55 -1.35
C ALA A 53 14.77 -5.49 -0.25
N LEU A 54 14.41 -5.81 1.00
CA LEU A 54 15.32 -5.93 2.14
C LEU A 54 15.88 -7.34 2.33
N ASP A 55 15.58 -8.29 1.44
CA ASP A 55 15.95 -9.69 1.64
C ASP A 55 15.53 -10.22 3.04
N ALA A 56 14.27 -9.96 3.39
CA ALA A 56 13.71 -10.22 4.72
C ALA A 56 12.42 -11.06 4.70
N LEU A 57 12.13 -11.74 3.60
CA LEU A 57 10.94 -12.59 3.47
C LEU A 57 10.85 -13.64 4.58
N ASP A 58 11.97 -14.19 5.00
CA ASP A 58 12.05 -15.23 6.04
C ASP A 58 11.69 -14.73 7.46
N CYS A 59 11.58 -13.41 7.66
CA CYS A 59 11.04 -12.85 8.90
C CYS A 59 9.52 -13.02 9.01
N ILE A 60 8.81 -13.25 7.88
CA ILE A 60 7.36 -13.36 7.82
C ILE A 60 6.99 -14.84 7.95
N ALA A 61 6.28 -15.20 9.02
CA ALA A 61 5.74 -16.55 9.21
C ALA A 61 4.26 -16.65 8.83
N LEU A 62 3.53 -15.54 8.93
CA LEU A 62 2.08 -15.51 8.78
C LEU A 62 1.62 -14.39 7.85
N SER A 63 0.59 -14.67 7.06
CA SER A 63 0.01 -13.71 6.13
C SER A 63 -1.49 -13.53 6.36
N GLY A 64 -1.96 -12.29 6.27
CA GLY A 64 -3.38 -11.94 6.21
C GLY A 64 -4.02 -12.15 4.84
N THR A 65 -3.22 -12.47 3.84
CA THR A 65 -3.62 -12.71 2.45
C THR A 65 -3.31 -14.15 2.06
N ARG A 66 -4.23 -14.83 1.38
CA ARG A 66 -4.03 -16.19 0.87
C ARG A 66 -3.07 -16.20 -0.32
N ALA A 67 -2.50 -17.37 -0.65
CA ALA A 67 -1.56 -17.52 -1.76
C ALA A 67 -2.11 -16.97 -3.09
N GLU A 68 -3.40 -17.19 -3.36
CA GLU A 68 -4.07 -16.72 -4.59
C GLU A 68 -4.20 -15.19 -4.68
N GLY A 69 -4.12 -14.50 -3.54
CA GLY A 69 -4.17 -13.04 -3.45
C GLY A 69 -2.80 -12.36 -3.56
N TRP A 70 -1.72 -13.12 -3.61
CA TRP A 70 -0.38 -12.58 -3.82
C TRP A 70 -0.04 -12.58 -5.31
N TYR A 71 0.30 -11.41 -5.83
CA TYR A 71 0.77 -11.17 -7.19
C TYR A 71 2.28 -10.91 -7.25
N LEU A 72 2.97 -11.04 -6.10
CA LEU A 72 4.41 -11.11 -5.97
C LEU A 72 4.79 -12.59 -5.93
N ASP A 73 5.55 -13.06 -6.91
CA ASP A 73 5.82 -14.50 -7.11
C ASP A 73 6.55 -15.12 -5.92
N GLU A 74 7.51 -14.42 -5.32
CA GLU A 74 8.27 -14.90 -4.17
C GLU A 74 7.37 -15.09 -2.94
N ALA A 75 6.45 -14.15 -2.67
CA ALA A 75 5.50 -14.23 -1.58
C ALA A 75 4.52 -15.39 -1.79
N ARG A 76 3.99 -15.51 -3.01
CA ARG A 76 3.09 -16.59 -3.38
C ARG A 76 3.78 -17.96 -3.25
N GLN A 77 5.01 -18.07 -3.75
CA GLN A 77 5.79 -19.32 -3.68
C GLN A 77 6.11 -19.68 -2.23
N ALA A 78 6.47 -18.70 -1.38
CA ALA A 78 6.72 -18.94 0.04
C ALA A 78 5.50 -19.52 0.77
N MET A 79 4.29 -19.10 0.39
CA MET A 79 3.06 -19.67 0.93
C MET A 79 2.78 -21.08 0.40
N LEU A 80 2.99 -21.32 -0.90
CA LEU A 80 2.81 -22.64 -1.50
C LEU A 80 3.79 -23.66 -0.92
N ASP A 81 5.01 -23.24 -0.59
CA ASP A 81 6.04 -24.07 0.06
C ASP A 81 5.79 -24.27 1.56
N GLY A 82 4.78 -23.59 2.13
CA GLY A 82 4.48 -23.66 3.56
C GLY A 82 5.44 -22.88 4.47
N ARG A 83 6.28 -22.01 3.93
CA ARG A 83 7.16 -21.11 4.70
C ARG A 83 6.37 -19.98 5.34
N ILE A 84 5.32 -19.52 4.68
CA ILE A 84 4.37 -18.52 5.19
C ILE A 84 2.99 -19.16 5.23
N ALA A 85 2.32 -19.14 6.39
CA ALA A 85 0.96 -19.68 6.54
C ALA A 85 -0.09 -18.55 6.51
N TYR A 86 -1.29 -18.86 6.02
CA TYR A 86 -2.42 -17.95 6.12
C TYR A 86 -3.00 -17.99 7.54
N ALA A 87 -3.04 -16.85 8.23
CA ALA A 87 -3.54 -16.71 9.60
C ALA A 87 -4.76 -15.79 9.73
N GLY A 88 -5.61 -15.73 8.70
CA GLY A 88 -6.81 -14.89 8.70
C GLY A 88 -6.52 -13.45 8.22
N LYS A 89 -7.58 -12.70 7.96
CA LYS A 89 -7.51 -11.29 7.51
C LYS A 89 -7.62 -10.33 8.71
N TYR A 90 -7.36 -9.04 8.51
CA TYR A 90 -7.43 -7.98 9.52
C TYR A 90 -8.66 -8.05 10.44
N SER A 91 -9.84 -8.46 9.94
CA SER A 91 -11.10 -8.49 10.70
C SER A 91 -11.43 -9.85 11.32
N ALA A 92 -10.64 -10.89 11.05
CA ALA A 92 -10.86 -12.24 11.54
C ALA A 92 -9.54 -13.03 11.52
N PRO A 93 -8.55 -12.65 12.35
CA PRO A 93 -7.29 -13.36 12.48
C PRO A 93 -7.47 -14.68 13.23
N ASP A 94 -6.63 -15.64 12.91
CA ASP A 94 -6.50 -16.90 13.65
C ASP A 94 -5.55 -16.71 14.84
N TYR A 95 -6.10 -16.29 15.98
CA TYR A 95 -5.31 -16.00 17.18
C TYR A 95 -4.53 -17.22 17.69
N GLU A 96 -5.08 -18.42 17.56
CA GLU A 96 -4.39 -19.65 18.00
C GLU A 96 -3.12 -19.88 17.16
N GLN A 97 -3.22 -19.74 15.86
CA GLN A 97 -2.09 -19.86 14.96
C GLN A 97 -1.04 -18.75 15.18
N ILE A 98 -1.48 -17.52 15.38
CA ILE A 98 -0.61 -16.37 15.63
C ILE A 98 0.18 -16.55 16.94
N LEU A 99 -0.48 -17.01 17.99
CA LEU A 99 0.16 -17.30 19.27
C LEU A 99 1.11 -18.49 19.17
N ALA A 100 0.69 -19.58 18.49
CA ALA A 100 1.52 -20.77 18.30
C ALA A 100 2.81 -20.47 17.51
N ALA A 101 2.77 -19.51 16.59
CA ALA A 101 3.93 -19.05 15.85
C ALA A 101 4.88 -18.16 16.67
N ASN A 102 4.53 -17.79 17.91
CA ASN A 102 5.26 -16.79 18.72
C ASN A 102 5.45 -15.48 17.94
N CYS A 103 4.36 -14.93 17.41
CA CYS A 103 4.38 -13.71 16.57
C CYS A 103 5.08 -12.55 17.29
N GLY A 104 6.12 -12.01 16.66
CA GLY A 104 6.92 -10.91 17.22
C GLY A 104 6.34 -9.51 16.94
N LEU A 105 5.56 -9.37 15.86
CA LEU A 105 4.91 -8.12 15.45
C LEU A 105 3.81 -8.43 14.43
N ALA A 106 2.63 -7.86 14.61
CA ALA A 106 1.59 -7.81 13.59
C ALA A 106 1.69 -6.49 12.81
N ILE A 107 1.80 -6.58 11.48
CA ILE A 107 1.83 -5.42 10.57
C ILE A 107 0.49 -5.34 9.87
N GLU A 108 -0.37 -4.50 10.38
CA GLU A 108 -1.75 -4.32 9.94
C GLU A 108 -1.88 -3.18 8.93
N ASN A 109 -2.93 -3.20 8.15
CA ASN A 109 -3.34 -2.05 7.33
C ASN A 109 -4.40 -1.20 8.08
N THR A 110 -4.72 -0.02 7.54
CA THR A 110 -5.66 0.91 8.18
C THR A 110 -7.10 0.39 8.27
N MET A 111 -7.43 -0.71 7.57
CA MET A 111 -8.76 -1.35 7.70
C MET A 111 -8.99 -1.90 9.11
N ILE A 112 -7.93 -2.13 9.90
CA ILE A 112 -8.00 -2.55 11.30
C ILE A 112 -8.80 -1.54 12.16
N TYR A 113 -8.85 -0.26 11.77
CA TYR A 113 -9.64 0.75 12.48
C TYR A 113 -11.17 0.55 12.39
N HIS A 114 -11.64 -0.30 11.46
CA HIS A 114 -13.04 -0.72 11.38
C HIS A 114 -13.35 -1.89 12.31
N THR A 115 -12.32 -2.52 12.88
CA THR A 115 -12.43 -3.63 13.84
C THR A 115 -11.40 -3.45 14.96
N PRO A 116 -11.51 -2.34 15.74
CA PRO A 116 -10.51 -1.98 16.75
C PRO A 116 -10.33 -3.06 17.82
N GLU A 117 -11.36 -3.87 18.08
CA GLU A 117 -11.33 -5.00 19.00
C GLU A 117 -10.29 -6.06 18.60
N VAL A 118 -9.99 -6.20 17.32
CA VAL A 118 -8.95 -7.14 16.84
C VAL A 118 -7.57 -6.64 17.24
N LYS A 119 -7.28 -5.35 17.02
CA LYS A 119 -6.02 -4.72 17.45
C LYS A 119 -5.83 -4.87 18.96
N GLU A 120 -6.86 -4.49 19.74
CA GLU A 120 -6.85 -4.61 21.20
C GLU A 120 -6.61 -6.06 21.66
N GLN A 121 -7.19 -7.04 20.96
CA GLN A 121 -7.02 -8.45 21.32
C GLN A 121 -5.60 -8.94 21.06
N LEU A 122 -4.98 -8.56 19.93
CA LEU A 122 -3.57 -8.87 19.65
C LEU A 122 -2.66 -8.27 20.73
N GLU A 123 -2.88 -7.00 21.09
CA GLU A 123 -2.12 -6.31 22.13
C GLU A 123 -2.30 -6.94 23.52
N ARG A 124 -3.51 -7.40 23.87
CA ARG A 124 -3.77 -8.17 25.11
C ARG A 124 -3.01 -9.50 25.16
N PHE A 125 -2.78 -10.13 24.02
CA PHE A 125 -1.93 -11.31 23.91
C PHE A 125 -0.42 -10.99 23.94
N GLY A 126 -0.05 -9.72 24.10
CA GLY A 126 1.33 -9.27 24.12
C GLY A 126 1.98 -9.19 22.75
N ILE A 127 1.19 -9.20 21.66
CA ILE A 127 1.66 -9.06 20.30
C ILE A 127 1.61 -7.58 19.92
N PRO A 128 2.75 -6.93 19.68
CA PRO A 128 2.80 -5.56 19.21
C PRO A 128 2.07 -5.42 17.87
N VAL A 129 1.36 -4.29 17.67
CA VAL A 129 0.65 -4.01 16.42
C VAL A 129 1.18 -2.70 15.82
N LEU A 130 1.68 -2.80 14.59
CA LEU A 130 2.07 -1.66 13.76
C LEU A 130 1.01 -1.49 12.68
N VAL A 131 0.37 -0.32 12.61
CA VAL A 131 -0.55 0.01 11.53
C VAL A 131 0.22 0.75 10.43
N GLU A 132 0.38 0.09 9.32
CA GLU A 132 1.14 0.56 8.17
C GLU A 132 0.38 1.68 7.42
N ARG A 133 1.10 2.69 6.96
CA ARG A 133 0.51 3.87 6.34
C ARG A 133 1.23 4.36 5.08
N SER A 134 2.13 3.59 4.50
CA SER A 134 2.87 3.99 3.29
C SER A 134 1.94 4.36 2.13
N SER A 135 0.79 3.69 2.02
CA SER A 135 -0.22 3.96 1.00
C SER A 135 -0.96 5.30 1.17
N TYR A 136 -0.72 6.02 2.27
CA TYR A 136 -1.28 7.35 2.55
C TYR A 136 -0.28 8.48 2.38
N GLU A 137 0.93 8.15 1.94
CA GLU A 137 1.92 9.16 1.56
C GLU A 137 1.48 9.92 0.31
N SER A 138 1.85 11.21 0.25
CA SER A 138 1.45 12.10 -0.83
C SER A 138 2.28 11.96 -2.10
N GLY A 139 3.31 11.12 -2.09
CA GLY A 139 4.18 10.92 -3.23
C GLY A 139 4.84 9.56 -3.26
N PRO A 140 5.22 9.09 -4.45
CA PRO A 140 5.76 7.75 -4.62
C PRO A 140 7.09 7.56 -3.88
N LEU A 141 7.98 8.57 -3.86
CA LEU A 141 9.22 8.51 -3.08
C LEU A 141 8.97 8.42 -1.57
N ALA A 142 8.01 9.18 -1.05
CA ALA A 142 7.65 9.12 0.37
C ALA A 142 7.10 7.74 0.74
N ARG A 143 6.30 7.13 -0.16
CA ARG A 143 5.83 5.74 0.01
C ARG A 143 7.00 4.75 0.04
N MET A 144 7.96 4.87 -0.88
CA MET A 144 9.13 4.00 -0.94
C MET A 144 10.07 4.20 0.26
N GLU A 145 10.12 5.41 0.83
CA GLU A 145 10.99 5.72 1.96
C GLU A 145 10.65 4.92 3.23
N TRP A 146 9.45 4.36 3.32
CA TRP A 146 9.08 3.41 4.37
C TRP A 146 10.01 2.19 4.44
N ILE A 147 10.76 1.89 3.37
CA ILE A 147 11.80 0.86 3.42
C ILE A 147 12.85 1.16 4.51
N LYS A 148 13.16 2.44 4.77
CA LYS A 148 14.10 2.84 5.84
C LYS A 148 13.52 2.54 7.23
N PHE A 149 12.21 2.75 7.40
CA PHE A 149 11.51 2.39 8.62
C PHE A 149 11.62 0.88 8.89
N TYR A 150 11.34 0.05 7.90
CA TYR A 150 11.48 -1.41 8.01
C TYR A 150 12.94 -1.84 8.10
N GLY A 151 13.86 -1.13 7.44
CA GLY A 151 15.29 -1.36 7.59
C GLY A 151 15.75 -1.27 9.05
N ILE A 152 15.30 -0.23 9.77
CA ILE A 152 15.57 -0.06 11.21
C ILE A 152 14.93 -1.20 12.01
N LEU A 153 13.68 -1.57 11.74
CA LEU A 153 13.01 -2.67 12.46
C LEU A 153 13.75 -4.00 12.31
N LEU A 154 14.34 -4.25 11.16
CA LEU A 154 14.96 -5.51 10.78
C LEU A 154 16.50 -5.52 10.95
N GLY A 155 17.12 -4.40 11.38
CA GLY A 155 18.57 -4.28 11.45
C GLY A 155 19.26 -4.29 10.08
N LYS A 156 18.60 -3.72 9.07
CA LYS A 156 19.04 -3.68 7.66
C LYS A 156 19.11 -2.25 7.11
N GLU A 157 19.49 -1.30 7.95
CA GLU A 157 19.48 0.14 7.65
C GLU A 157 20.31 0.50 6.41
N GLU A 158 21.52 -0.09 6.30
CA GLU A 158 22.42 0.16 5.18
C GLU A 158 21.81 -0.31 3.85
N LEU A 159 21.22 -1.51 3.84
CA LEU A 159 20.56 -2.05 2.65
C LEU A 159 19.34 -1.19 2.28
N ALA A 160 18.54 -0.80 3.27
CA ALA A 160 17.38 0.05 3.08
C ALA A 160 17.75 1.40 2.44
N GLN A 161 18.83 2.02 2.93
CA GLN A 161 19.34 3.26 2.37
C GLN A 161 19.80 3.07 0.91
N GLN A 162 20.59 2.03 0.63
CA GLN A 162 21.07 1.75 -0.73
C GLN A 162 19.94 1.47 -1.72
N VAL A 163 18.90 0.73 -1.29
CA VAL A 163 17.75 0.44 -2.13
C VAL A 163 16.97 1.71 -2.41
N PHE A 164 16.70 2.53 -1.38
CA PHE A 164 16.00 3.79 -1.54
C PHE A 164 16.75 4.75 -2.46
N ASP A 165 18.06 4.93 -2.26
CA ASP A 165 18.88 5.86 -3.06
C ASP A 165 18.87 5.49 -4.54
N ARG A 166 18.96 4.21 -4.87
CA ARG A 166 18.84 3.73 -6.26
C ARG A 166 17.50 4.09 -6.89
N GLN A 167 16.40 3.99 -6.15
CA GLN A 167 15.08 4.35 -6.66
C GLN A 167 14.95 5.87 -6.80
N ALA A 168 15.45 6.63 -5.83
CA ALA A 168 15.45 8.09 -5.87
C ALA A 168 16.24 8.61 -7.09
N GLU A 169 17.41 8.03 -7.40
CA GLU A 169 18.19 8.35 -8.58
C GLU A 169 17.44 8.07 -9.89
N ARG A 170 16.71 6.96 -9.96
CA ARG A 170 15.90 6.61 -11.15
C ARG A 170 14.75 7.58 -11.38
N ILE A 171 14.18 8.11 -10.31
CA ILE A 171 13.02 9.02 -10.36
C ILE A 171 13.46 10.48 -10.54
N ALA A 172 14.66 10.85 -10.10
CA ALA A 172 15.14 12.22 -10.14
C ALA A 172 14.89 12.96 -11.48
N PRO A 173 15.12 12.35 -12.66
CA PRO A 173 14.84 12.99 -13.95
C PRO A 173 13.35 13.29 -14.20
N LEU A 174 12.44 12.62 -13.50
CA LEU A 174 10.98 12.80 -13.66
C LEU A 174 10.42 13.89 -12.74
N LEU A 175 11.16 14.29 -11.68
CA LEU A 175 10.66 15.25 -10.70
C LEU A 175 10.50 16.66 -11.30
N ASP A 176 11.32 17.00 -12.28
CA ASP A 176 11.33 18.31 -12.96
C ASP A 176 10.69 18.27 -14.35
N GLN A 177 9.95 17.21 -14.67
CA GLN A 177 9.32 17.08 -15.98
C GLN A 177 8.22 18.12 -16.14
N GLN A 178 8.26 18.84 -17.26
CA GLN A 178 7.20 19.79 -17.60
C GLN A 178 5.94 19.07 -18.05
N SER A 179 4.76 19.66 -17.74
CA SER A 179 3.50 19.16 -18.25
C SER A 179 3.52 19.07 -19.77
N THR A 180 3.04 17.98 -20.30
CA THR A 180 2.84 17.74 -21.74
C THR A 180 1.56 18.40 -22.26
N GLY A 181 0.75 18.98 -21.36
CA GLY A 181 -0.61 19.46 -21.66
C GLY A 181 -1.60 18.34 -21.96
N LYS A 182 -1.24 17.09 -21.61
CA LYS A 182 -2.11 15.92 -21.72
C LYS A 182 -2.76 15.61 -20.38
N SER A 183 -4.03 15.22 -20.42
CA SER A 183 -4.81 14.90 -19.23
C SER A 183 -5.02 13.40 -19.06
N CYS A 184 -5.08 12.96 -17.80
CA CYS A 184 -5.22 11.54 -17.45
C CYS A 184 -6.23 11.35 -16.32
N ALA A 185 -7.09 10.33 -16.42
CA ALA A 185 -7.94 9.85 -15.34
C ALA A 185 -7.50 8.44 -14.89
N PHE A 186 -7.45 8.22 -13.57
CA PHE A 186 -7.23 6.92 -12.93
C PHE A 186 -8.49 6.54 -12.15
N PHE A 187 -9.10 5.39 -12.46
CA PHE A 187 -10.40 5.03 -11.91
C PHE A 187 -10.66 3.51 -11.90
N SER A 188 -11.67 3.10 -11.13
CA SER A 188 -12.38 1.83 -11.29
C SER A 188 -13.89 2.05 -11.22
N ILE A 189 -14.68 1.13 -11.77
CA ILE A 189 -16.15 1.15 -11.66
C ILE A 189 -16.57 0.08 -10.65
N SER A 190 -17.22 0.50 -9.58
CA SER A 190 -17.72 -0.41 -8.54
C SER A 190 -19.00 -1.14 -8.98
N ALA A 191 -19.33 -2.24 -8.29
CA ALA A 191 -20.58 -2.99 -8.48
C ALA A 191 -21.84 -2.13 -8.27
N ASN A 192 -21.72 -1.01 -7.53
CA ASN A 192 -22.81 -0.06 -7.29
C ASN A 192 -22.89 1.05 -8.35
N ASN A 193 -22.21 0.91 -9.48
CA ASN A 193 -22.13 1.91 -10.55
C ASN A 193 -21.61 3.29 -10.08
N LEU A 194 -20.60 3.28 -9.21
CA LEU A 194 -19.86 4.48 -8.84
C LEU A 194 -18.45 4.39 -9.42
N ALA A 195 -17.91 5.52 -9.87
CA ALA A 195 -16.52 5.63 -10.25
C ALA A 195 -15.68 5.88 -8.99
N ASN A 196 -14.79 4.95 -8.65
CA ASN A 196 -13.80 5.15 -7.60
C ASN A 196 -12.57 5.80 -8.23
N VAL A 197 -12.22 7.00 -7.78
CA VAL A 197 -11.09 7.80 -8.26
C VAL A 197 -10.13 8.13 -7.13
N ARG A 198 -8.90 8.51 -7.45
CA ARG A 198 -7.93 9.00 -6.47
C ARG A 198 -8.18 10.47 -6.17
N LYS A 199 -7.97 10.90 -4.92
CA LYS A 199 -7.93 12.32 -4.56
C LYS A 199 -6.64 12.96 -5.06
N GLY A 200 -6.63 14.28 -5.25
CA GLY A 200 -5.48 15.00 -5.78
C GLY A 200 -4.20 14.89 -4.94
N GLY A 201 -4.32 14.67 -3.63
CA GLY A 201 -3.18 14.46 -2.74
C GLY A 201 -2.65 13.03 -2.67
N ASP A 202 -3.23 12.09 -3.43
CA ASP A 202 -2.80 10.69 -3.46
C ASP A 202 -1.50 10.50 -4.29
N TYR A 203 -0.66 9.54 -3.89
CA TYR A 203 0.60 9.29 -4.59
C TYR A 203 0.42 8.86 -6.05
N VAL A 204 -0.71 8.23 -6.43
CA VAL A 204 -0.99 7.87 -7.83
C VAL A 204 -1.25 9.12 -8.66
N ALA A 205 -1.98 10.12 -8.12
CA ALA A 205 -2.15 11.41 -8.77
C ALA A 205 -0.78 12.06 -9.02
N ARG A 206 0.11 12.01 -8.02
CA ARG A 206 1.47 12.51 -8.16
C ARG A 206 2.31 11.75 -9.20
N MET A 207 2.16 10.43 -9.32
CA MET A 207 2.82 9.64 -10.37
C MET A 207 2.38 10.07 -11.76
N ILE A 208 1.08 10.36 -11.97
CA ILE A 208 0.55 10.88 -13.23
C ILE A 208 1.19 12.24 -13.57
N GLU A 209 1.29 13.14 -12.59
CA GLU A 209 1.95 14.44 -12.77
C GLU A 209 3.44 14.29 -13.09
N MET A 210 4.16 13.41 -12.39
CA MET A 210 5.57 13.11 -12.65
C MET A 210 5.78 12.53 -14.06
N ALA A 211 4.79 11.82 -14.60
CA ALA A 211 4.79 11.36 -16.00
C ALA A 211 4.49 12.50 -17.00
N GLY A 212 4.27 13.73 -16.53
CA GLY A 212 3.99 14.91 -17.34
C GLY A 212 2.54 15.06 -17.81
N ALA A 213 1.60 14.32 -17.20
CA ALA A 213 0.17 14.46 -17.50
C ALA A 213 -0.55 15.20 -16.37
N ASP A 214 -1.60 15.94 -16.72
CA ASP A 214 -2.45 16.62 -15.75
C ASP A 214 -3.52 15.63 -15.24
N TYR A 215 -3.57 15.39 -13.93
CA TYR A 215 -4.57 14.52 -13.35
C TYR A 215 -5.94 15.25 -13.31
N VAL A 216 -6.98 14.69 -13.94
CA VAL A 216 -8.27 15.39 -14.09
C VAL A 216 -9.02 15.65 -12.79
N PHE A 217 -8.69 14.94 -11.71
CA PHE A 217 -9.28 15.10 -10.38
C PHE A 217 -8.30 15.66 -9.36
N ALA A 218 -7.29 16.44 -9.78
CA ALA A 218 -6.27 17.03 -8.91
C ALA A 218 -6.86 17.90 -7.80
N ASP A 219 -7.96 18.60 -8.08
CA ASP A 219 -8.65 19.47 -7.11
C ASP A 219 -9.60 18.72 -6.17
N LEU A 220 -9.76 17.40 -6.35
CA LEU A 220 -10.66 16.60 -5.55
C LEU A 220 -10.07 16.36 -4.16
N THR A 221 -10.62 17.04 -3.17
CA THR A 221 -10.21 16.94 -1.77
C THR A 221 -11.41 16.69 -0.87
N ASP A 222 -11.19 16.00 0.25
CA ASP A 222 -12.21 15.79 1.29
C ASP A 222 -11.52 15.77 2.64
N SER A 223 -11.71 16.82 3.41
CA SER A 223 -11.09 16.99 4.72
C SER A 223 -11.70 16.08 5.82
N GLY A 224 -12.86 15.51 5.56
CA GLY A 224 -13.58 14.62 6.50
C GLY A 224 -13.25 13.13 6.34
N ASN A 225 -12.50 12.76 5.29
CA ASN A 225 -12.22 11.37 4.98
C ASN A 225 -10.72 11.14 4.78
N SER A 226 -10.13 10.29 5.61
CA SER A 226 -8.70 9.94 5.55
C SER A 226 -8.34 9.00 4.39
N LEU A 227 -9.32 8.45 3.66
CA LEU A 227 -9.06 7.58 2.51
C LEU A 227 -8.46 8.37 1.36
N SER A 228 -7.57 7.71 0.60
CA SER A 228 -6.93 8.28 -0.59
C SER A 228 -7.84 8.27 -1.83
N THR A 229 -9.02 7.65 -1.73
CA THR A 229 -9.98 7.51 -2.82
C THR A 229 -11.30 8.21 -2.51
N MET A 230 -12.09 8.47 -3.56
CA MET A 230 -13.45 8.97 -3.48
C MET A 230 -14.32 8.25 -4.51
N ASN A 231 -15.57 7.96 -4.12
CA ASN A 231 -16.58 7.45 -5.03
C ASN A 231 -17.40 8.61 -5.61
N LEU A 232 -17.40 8.72 -6.94
CA LEU A 232 -18.16 9.72 -7.67
C LEU A 232 -19.38 9.06 -8.34
N PRO A 233 -20.54 9.75 -8.39
CA PRO A 233 -21.59 9.40 -9.34
C PRO A 233 -21.04 9.36 -10.77
N LEU A 234 -21.61 8.48 -11.61
CA LEU A 234 -21.11 8.34 -12.99
C LEU A 234 -21.25 9.64 -13.81
N GLU A 235 -22.25 10.46 -13.52
CA GLU A 235 -22.45 11.76 -14.17
C GLU A 235 -21.31 12.72 -13.85
N ASP A 236 -20.86 12.77 -12.60
CA ASP A 236 -19.76 13.64 -12.17
C ASP A 236 -18.42 13.14 -12.74
N PHE A 237 -18.22 11.82 -12.75
CA PHE A 237 -17.07 11.20 -13.40
C PHE A 237 -17.05 11.49 -14.90
N TYR A 238 -18.19 11.35 -15.58
CA TYR A 238 -18.34 11.67 -17.01
C TYR A 238 -17.99 13.14 -17.27
N ALA A 239 -18.56 14.06 -16.50
CA ALA A 239 -18.30 15.48 -16.65
C ALA A 239 -16.83 15.86 -16.49
N GLY A 240 -16.11 15.18 -15.54
CA GLY A 240 -14.71 15.46 -15.24
C GLY A 240 -13.69 14.75 -16.14
N ALA A 241 -14.03 13.58 -16.69
CA ALA A 241 -13.04 12.72 -17.33
C ALA A 241 -13.30 12.39 -18.82
N ARG A 242 -14.49 12.71 -19.38
CA ARG A 242 -14.83 12.34 -20.76
C ARG A 242 -13.86 12.89 -21.82
N ASP A 243 -13.29 14.07 -21.57
CA ASP A 243 -12.39 14.76 -22.48
C ASP A 243 -10.90 14.47 -22.18
N ALA A 244 -10.61 13.59 -21.19
CA ALA A 244 -9.26 13.17 -20.85
C ALA A 244 -8.53 12.54 -22.06
N ASP A 245 -7.24 12.85 -22.23
CA ASP A 245 -6.41 12.25 -23.27
C ASP A 245 -6.14 10.77 -23.01
N PHE A 246 -6.02 10.38 -21.72
CA PHE A 246 -5.68 9.02 -21.29
C PHE A 246 -6.61 8.55 -20.18
N LEU A 247 -6.94 7.26 -20.23
CA LEU A 247 -7.63 6.56 -19.15
C LEU A 247 -6.78 5.41 -18.64
N ILE A 248 -6.63 5.32 -17.30
CA ILE A 248 -6.00 4.20 -16.63
C ILE A 248 -7.05 3.53 -15.74
N TYR A 249 -7.42 2.31 -16.09
CA TYR A 249 -8.34 1.52 -15.30
C TYR A 249 -7.61 0.76 -14.20
N ASN A 250 -8.11 0.92 -12.98
CA ASN A 250 -7.61 0.18 -11.82
C ASN A 250 -8.24 -1.21 -11.75
N SER A 251 -7.51 -2.22 -12.20
CA SER A 251 -7.97 -3.63 -12.21
C SER A 251 -7.75 -4.37 -10.89
N THR A 252 -7.17 -3.74 -9.88
CA THR A 252 -6.83 -4.42 -8.62
C THR A 252 -8.03 -4.74 -7.76
N ILE A 253 -9.19 -4.10 -7.99
CA ILE A 253 -10.40 -4.24 -7.16
C ILE A 253 -11.45 -5.08 -7.88
N GLU A 254 -11.85 -4.70 -9.10
CA GLU A 254 -12.99 -5.26 -9.84
C GLU A 254 -12.55 -6.22 -10.96
N GLY A 255 -11.31 -6.70 -10.88
CA GLY A 255 -10.75 -7.65 -11.84
C GLY A 255 -10.16 -7.01 -13.10
N VAL A 256 -9.40 -7.82 -13.82
CA VAL A 256 -8.69 -7.40 -15.03
C VAL A 256 -9.69 -7.13 -16.15
N VAL A 257 -9.43 -6.05 -16.88
CA VAL A 257 -10.07 -5.70 -18.14
C VAL A 257 -9.01 -5.82 -19.22
N SER A 258 -9.23 -6.68 -20.20
CA SER A 258 -8.25 -6.99 -21.25
C SER A 258 -8.51 -6.26 -22.56
N THR A 259 -9.74 -5.75 -22.76
CA THR A 259 -10.16 -5.05 -23.96
C THR A 259 -10.98 -3.82 -23.63
N THR A 260 -11.00 -2.87 -24.56
CA THR A 260 -11.87 -1.69 -24.45
C THR A 260 -13.35 -2.06 -24.41
N ASP A 261 -13.76 -3.12 -25.13
CA ASP A 261 -15.15 -3.60 -25.12
C ASP A 261 -15.55 -4.13 -23.75
N GLU A 262 -14.66 -4.87 -23.05
CA GLU A 262 -14.89 -5.30 -21.66
C GLU A 262 -15.02 -4.12 -20.70
N LEU A 263 -14.23 -3.05 -20.90
CA LEU A 263 -14.35 -1.83 -20.12
C LEU A 263 -15.67 -1.13 -20.36
N VAL A 264 -16.08 -0.96 -21.61
CA VAL A 264 -17.37 -0.36 -22.00
C VAL A 264 -18.54 -1.20 -21.50
N ALA A 265 -18.41 -2.53 -21.46
CA ALA A 265 -19.44 -3.41 -20.89
C ALA A 265 -19.65 -3.19 -19.38
N LYS A 266 -18.62 -2.75 -18.63
CA LYS A 266 -18.77 -2.36 -17.21
C LYS A 266 -19.54 -1.04 -17.05
N CYS A 267 -19.38 -0.11 -17.98
CA CYS A 267 -20.06 1.18 -17.98
C CYS A 267 -20.17 1.71 -19.42
N SER A 268 -21.37 1.67 -19.99
CA SER A 268 -21.61 2.06 -21.38
C SER A 268 -21.29 3.54 -21.67
N LEU A 269 -21.34 4.42 -20.66
CA LEU A 269 -20.96 5.83 -20.83
C LEU A 269 -19.52 6.00 -21.30
N LEU A 270 -18.64 5.04 -21.00
CA LEU A 270 -17.23 5.10 -21.39
C LEU A 270 -17.00 5.07 -22.90
N ALA A 271 -17.98 4.58 -23.68
CA ALA A 271 -17.89 4.60 -25.13
C ALA A 271 -17.77 6.03 -25.73
N ASP A 272 -18.30 7.04 -25.03
CA ASP A 272 -18.25 8.44 -25.45
C ASP A 272 -16.98 9.18 -24.98
N PHE A 273 -16.11 8.52 -24.23
CA PHE A 273 -14.86 9.14 -23.74
C PHE A 273 -13.85 9.28 -24.88
N LYS A 274 -13.22 10.46 -24.95
CA LYS A 274 -12.16 10.76 -25.92
C LYS A 274 -11.05 9.70 -25.96
N ALA A 275 -10.58 9.28 -24.80
CA ALA A 275 -9.51 8.30 -24.70
C ALA A 275 -9.95 6.92 -25.23
N VAL A 276 -11.21 6.51 -25.01
CA VAL A 276 -11.76 5.26 -25.53
C VAL A 276 -11.84 5.31 -27.05
N GLN A 277 -12.37 6.40 -27.61
CA GLN A 277 -12.48 6.59 -29.07
C GLN A 277 -11.13 6.63 -29.79
N ASN A 278 -10.06 7.09 -29.08
CA ASN A 278 -8.71 7.20 -29.63
C ASN A 278 -7.82 5.99 -29.29
N GLY A 279 -8.32 4.99 -28.55
CA GLY A 279 -7.52 3.83 -28.13
C GLY A 279 -6.46 4.13 -27.07
N HIS A 280 -6.63 5.20 -26.30
CA HIS A 280 -5.71 5.63 -25.24
C HIS A 280 -6.19 5.16 -23.86
N VAL A 281 -6.38 3.86 -23.72
CA VAL A 281 -6.86 3.22 -22.50
C VAL A 281 -5.85 2.16 -22.03
N TRP A 282 -5.49 2.22 -20.78
CA TRP A 282 -4.60 1.25 -20.12
C TRP A 282 -5.26 0.68 -18.88
N CYS A 283 -4.73 -0.44 -18.43
CA CYS A 283 -5.14 -1.13 -17.22
C CYS A 283 -3.90 -1.42 -16.38
N VAL A 284 -3.92 -1.12 -15.08
CA VAL A 284 -2.81 -1.49 -14.21
C VAL A 284 -2.83 -3.00 -13.93
N ALA A 285 -1.65 -3.57 -13.70
CA ALA A 285 -1.52 -4.95 -13.25
C ALA A 285 -2.17 -5.15 -11.87
N GLN A 286 -2.60 -6.38 -11.57
CA GLN A 286 -3.15 -6.71 -10.25
C GLN A 286 -2.13 -6.57 -9.12
N SER A 287 -0.84 -6.67 -9.43
CA SER A 287 0.28 -6.42 -8.49
C SER A 287 0.48 -4.96 -8.11
N PHE A 288 -0.13 -3.99 -8.83
CA PHE A 288 0.17 -2.57 -8.74
C PHE A 288 0.27 -2.01 -7.31
N PHE A 289 -0.65 -2.39 -6.41
CA PHE A 289 -0.59 -1.91 -5.02
C PHE A 289 0.27 -2.78 -4.10
N GLN A 290 0.67 -3.95 -4.56
CA GLN A 290 1.61 -4.81 -3.82
C GLN A 290 3.07 -4.45 -4.14
N GLN A 291 3.34 -3.93 -5.34
CA GLN A 291 4.66 -3.47 -5.79
C GLN A 291 4.92 -2.05 -5.26
N SER A 292 5.52 -1.96 -4.08
CA SER A 292 5.79 -0.69 -3.42
C SER A 292 7.13 -0.07 -3.80
N MET A 293 8.03 -0.87 -4.38
CA MET A 293 9.37 -0.48 -4.79
C MET A 293 9.52 -0.30 -6.31
N GLU A 294 8.45 -0.49 -7.08
CA GLU A 294 8.42 -0.25 -8.52
C GLU A 294 7.65 1.04 -8.84
N LEU A 295 8.19 1.82 -9.80
CA LEU A 295 7.59 3.04 -10.35
C LEU A 295 7.59 3.00 -11.86
#